data_018e8556b34f0cd052ed6fd8b3edd7cb
#
_entry.id   018e8556b34f0cd052ed6fd8b3edd7cb
#
_cell.length_a   1.000
_cell.length_b   1.000
_cell.length_c   1.000
_cell.angle_alpha   90.00
_cell.angle_beta   90.00
_cell.angle_gamma   90.00
#
_symmetry.space_group_name_H-M   'P 1'
#
loop_
_entity.id
_entity.type
_entity.pdbx_description
1 polymer ?
#
loop_
_entity_poly.entity_id
_entity_poly.type
_entity_poly.pdbx_seq_one_letter_code
_entity_poly.pdbx_strand_id
1 'polypeptide(L)'
;MSVSEREKSYEWQVEDARAGQRVDKFVTAQGEWSRSLVQSWIAEKRVTVNARAVKANYRLQRGDRVALRVPPPEHLAVTPEEIPLDIVYEDADIVVVNKPRGMVVHPAPGHHTGTLVHALLAHCGNLSTINGVYRPGIVHRIDKDTSGLLVAAKNDSAHASLASQLSAHTVERSYTAIVHGHVAHERGTVDAPIGRNPNQRQEMAVVRKNGKRAVTHFVVREKLKGYTLLDC
;
A
#
# COMPACT_ATOMS: atom_id res chain seq x y z
N MET A 1 -9.58 -2.01 30.74
CA MET A 1 -10.49 -3.15 30.45
C MET A 1 -10.70 -3.19 28.94
N SER A 2 -10.04 -4.13 28.24
CA SER A 2 -10.12 -4.27 26.78
C SER A 2 -11.51 -4.80 26.42
N VAL A 3 -12.27 -4.01 25.65
CA VAL A 3 -13.50 -4.50 25.01
C VAL A 3 -13.05 -5.47 23.92
N SER A 4 -13.18 -6.75 24.16
CA SER A 4 -13.00 -7.79 23.15
C SER A 4 -14.01 -7.51 22.03
N GLU A 5 -13.56 -6.94 20.90
CA GLU A 5 -14.38 -6.82 19.70
C GLU A 5 -14.71 -8.22 19.20
N ARG A 6 -15.97 -8.58 19.27
CA ARG A 6 -16.48 -9.91 18.86
C ARG A 6 -16.56 -10.02 17.35
N GLU A 7 -16.39 -11.22 16.82
CA GLU A 7 -16.67 -11.56 15.43
C GLU A 7 -18.07 -11.04 15.03
N LYS A 8 -18.15 -10.31 13.91
CA LYS A 8 -19.42 -9.80 13.36
C LYS A 8 -19.90 -10.71 12.24
N SER A 9 -21.17 -11.11 12.29
CA SER A 9 -21.79 -11.93 11.25
C SER A 9 -22.80 -11.14 10.45
N TYR A 10 -22.79 -11.32 9.15
CA TYR A 10 -23.71 -10.70 8.20
C TYR A 10 -24.33 -11.79 7.34
N GLU A 11 -25.62 -11.62 7.00
CA GLU A 11 -26.32 -12.48 6.06
C GLU A 11 -27.13 -11.64 5.07
N TRP A 12 -27.12 -12.06 3.80
CA TRP A 12 -27.89 -11.42 2.74
C TRP A 12 -28.54 -12.49 1.87
N GLN A 13 -29.73 -12.21 1.39
CA GLN A 13 -30.39 -12.98 0.34
C GLN A 13 -30.20 -12.27 -1.00
N VAL A 14 -29.83 -13.03 -2.02
CA VAL A 14 -29.55 -12.47 -3.36
C VAL A 14 -30.86 -12.23 -4.10
N GLU A 15 -31.12 -10.97 -4.42
CA GLU A 15 -32.26 -10.54 -5.23
C GLU A 15 -31.98 -10.70 -6.74
N ASP A 16 -33.04 -10.64 -7.57
CA ASP A 16 -32.95 -10.77 -9.02
C ASP A 16 -31.91 -9.82 -9.66
N ALA A 17 -31.88 -8.57 -9.22
CA ALA A 17 -30.97 -7.54 -9.73
C ALA A 17 -29.47 -7.85 -9.49
N ARG A 18 -29.18 -8.77 -8.60
CA ARG A 18 -27.81 -9.19 -8.24
C ARG A 18 -27.45 -10.60 -8.73
N ALA A 19 -28.39 -11.31 -9.35
CA ALA A 19 -28.14 -12.62 -9.96
C ALA A 19 -27.07 -12.52 -11.05
N GLY A 20 -26.17 -13.52 -11.12
CA GLY A 20 -25.01 -13.53 -12.04
C GLY A 20 -23.81 -12.69 -11.58
N GLN A 21 -23.96 -11.87 -10.54
CA GLN A 21 -22.83 -11.13 -9.97
C GLN A 21 -21.84 -12.08 -9.28
N ARG A 22 -20.56 -11.75 -9.32
CA ARG A 22 -19.55 -12.51 -8.58
C ARG A 22 -19.68 -12.25 -7.09
N VAL A 23 -19.53 -13.29 -6.27
CA VAL A 23 -19.65 -13.19 -4.80
C VAL A 23 -18.67 -12.18 -4.20
N ASP A 24 -17.43 -12.10 -4.70
CA ASP A 24 -16.45 -11.12 -4.23
C ASP A 24 -16.90 -9.68 -4.46
N LYS A 25 -17.52 -9.38 -5.61
CA LYS A 25 -18.08 -8.05 -5.90
C LYS A 25 -19.34 -7.75 -5.10
N PHE A 26 -20.19 -8.76 -4.93
CA PHE A 26 -21.41 -8.62 -4.16
C PHE A 26 -21.10 -8.27 -2.72
N VAL A 27 -20.26 -9.05 -2.03
CA VAL A 27 -19.89 -8.80 -0.63
C VAL A 27 -19.19 -7.46 -0.46
N THR A 28 -18.26 -7.09 -1.36
CA THR A 28 -17.59 -5.79 -1.33
C THR A 28 -18.57 -4.62 -1.36
N ALA A 29 -19.70 -4.76 -2.07
CA ALA A 29 -20.71 -3.71 -2.18
C ALA A 29 -21.64 -3.61 -0.96
N GLN A 30 -21.56 -4.53 0.01
CA GLN A 30 -22.40 -4.53 1.21
C GLN A 30 -21.80 -3.77 2.38
N GLY A 31 -20.54 -3.35 2.28
CA GLY A 31 -19.86 -2.63 3.36
C GLY A 31 -18.60 -1.92 2.87
N GLU A 32 -17.89 -1.29 3.78
CA GLU A 32 -16.67 -0.51 3.48
C GLU A 32 -15.39 -1.39 3.38
N TRP A 33 -15.52 -2.57 2.82
CA TRP A 33 -14.40 -3.53 2.71
C TRP A 33 -13.75 -3.47 1.33
N SER A 34 -12.41 -3.51 1.29
CA SER A 34 -11.72 -3.64 0.03
C SER A 34 -11.96 -5.01 -0.60
N ARG A 35 -11.98 -5.07 -1.93
CA ARG A 35 -12.17 -6.35 -2.65
C ARG A 35 -11.09 -7.38 -2.33
N SER A 36 -9.85 -6.94 -2.11
CA SER A 36 -8.75 -7.83 -1.71
C SER A 36 -8.99 -8.48 -0.34
N LEU A 37 -9.51 -7.71 0.61
CA LEU A 37 -9.88 -8.21 1.94
C LEU A 37 -11.02 -9.24 1.85
N VAL A 38 -12.06 -8.95 1.06
CA VAL A 38 -13.15 -9.89 0.83
C VAL A 38 -12.65 -11.19 0.18
N GLN A 39 -11.71 -11.11 -0.76
CA GLN A 39 -11.11 -12.30 -1.38
C GLN A 39 -10.28 -13.13 -0.39
N SER A 40 -9.58 -12.49 0.57
CA SER A 40 -8.91 -13.20 1.68
C SER A 40 -9.93 -13.95 2.52
N TRP A 41 -11.00 -13.28 2.95
CA TRP A 41 -12.06 -13.92 3.73
C TRP A 41 -12.76 -15.08 2.99
N ILE A 42 -12.89 -15.00 1.66
CA ILE A 42 -13.40 -16.13 0.86
C ILE A 42 -12.41 -17.31 0.91
N ALA A 43 -11.11 -17.03 0.76
CA ALA A 43 -10.06 -18.07 0.83
C ALA A 43 -10.01 -18.72 2.22
N GLU A 44 -10.24 -17.95 3.29
CA GLU A 44 -10.35 -18.41 4.67
C GLU A 44 -11.71 -19.07 5.00
N LYS A 45 -12.58 -19.25 4.00
CA LYS A 45 -13.93 -19.83 4.16
C LYS A 45 -14.86 -19.06 5.11
N ARG A 46 -14.59 -17.76 5.31
CA ARG A 46 -15.44 -16.86 6.12
C ARG A 46 -16.65 -16.34 5.35
N VAL A 47 -16.64 -16.44 4.01
CA VAL A 47 -17.79 -16.19 3.15
C VAL A 47 -18.33 -17.53 2.67
N THR A 48 -19.61 -17.74 2.87
CA THR A 48 -20.31 -18.95 2.39
C THR A 48 -21.53 -18.56 1.58
N VAL A 49 -21.93 -19.44 0.65
CA VAL A 49 -23.18 -19.36 -0.09
C VAL A 49 -23.95 -20.64 0.17
N ASN A 50 -25.21 -20.52 0.66
CA ASN A 50 -26.04 -21.65 1.07
C ASN A 50 -25.28 -22.59 2.03
N ALA A 51 -24.56 -21.99 3.02
CA ALA A 51 -23.72 -22.68 4.00
C ALA A 51 -22.51 -23.44 3.42
N ARG A 52 -22.15 -23.24 2.14
CA ARG A 52 -20.99 -23.88 1.49
C ARG A 52 -19.93 -22.85 1.16
N ALA A 53 -18.66 -23.23 1.36
CA ALA A 53 -17.52 -22.41 0.92
C ALA A 53 -17.48 -22.35 -0.63
N VAL A 54 -17.21 -21.17 -1.16
CA VAL A 54 -17.20 -20.90 -2.60
C VAL A 54 -15.88 -20.24 -3.03
N LYS A 55 -15.60 -20.24 -4.33
CA LYS A 55 -14.47 -19.46 -4.89
C LYS A 55 -14.90 -18.01 -5.11
N ALA A 56 -13.96 -17.07 -5.07
CA ALA A 56 -14.21 -15.63 -5.23
C ALA A 56 -14.93 -15.26 -6.55
N ASN A 57 -14.83 -16.08 -7.57
CA ASN A 57 -15.50 -15.89 -8.85
C ASN A 57 -16.86 -16.61 -8.96
N TYR A 58 -17.35 -17.22 -7.89
CA TYR A 58 -18.66 -17.84 -7.87
C TYR A 58 -19.74 -16.83 -8.31
N ARG A 59 -20.62 -17.24 -9.21
CA ARG A 59 -21.73 -16.39 -9.70
C ARG A 59 -22.98 -16.73 -8.93
N LEU A 60 -23.46 -15.72 -8.22
CA LEU A 60 -24.64 -15.81 -7.37
C LEU A 60 -25.90 -16.08 -8.19
N GLN A 61 -26.78 -16.87 -7.64
CA GLN A 61 -28.11 -17.15 -8.18
C GLN A 61 -29.18 -16.45 -7.35
N ARG A 62 -30.33 -16.18 -7.95
CA ARG A 62 -31.50 -15.67 -7.22
C ARG A 62 -31.82 -16.58 -6.04
N GLY A 63 -32.04 -15.99 -4.87
CA GLY A 63 -32.38 -16.71 -3.65
C GLY A 63 -31.20 -17.31 -2.91
N ASP A 64 -29.94 -17.21 -3.44
CA ASP A 64 -28.77 -17.60 -2.69
C ASP A 64 -28.67 -16.86 -1.37
N ARG A 65 -28.31 -17.56 -0.30
CA ARG A 65 -27.99 -16.97 1.01
C ARG A 65 -26.48 -16.81 1.12
N VAL A 66 -26.02 -15.57 1.16
CA VAL A 66 -24.60 -15.23 1.35
C VAL A 66 -24.38 -14.89 2.81
N ALA A 67 -23.53 -15.61 3.50
CA ALA A 67 -23.12 -15.32 4.86
C ALA A 67 -21.65 -14.92 4.92
N LEU A 68 -21.33 -13.90 5.71
CA LEU A 68 -19.97 -13.41 5.98
C LEU A 68 -19.73 -13.37 7.49
N ARG A 69 -18.65 -13.97 7.94
CA ARG A 69 -18.11 -13.82 9.29
C ARG A 69 -16.87 -12.93 9.22
N VAL A 70 -17.02 -11.68 9.70
CA VAL A 70 -15.90 -10.73 9.81
C VAL A 70 -15.15 -11.06 11.08
N PRO A 71 -13.88 -11.47 10.99
CA PRO A 71 -13.08 -11.68 12.20
C PRO A 71 -12.98 -10.36 12.98
N PRO A 72 -12.77 -10.43 14.28
CA PRO A 72 -12.35 -9.26 15.01
C PRO A 72 -11.11 -8.70 14.31
N PRO A 73 -10.90 -7.37 14.32
CA PRO A 73 -9.67 -6.83 13.77
C PRO A 73 -8.51 -7.57 14.40
N GLU A 74 -7.74 -8.31 13.61
CA GLU A 74 -6.44 -8.76 14.08
C GLU A 74 -5.63 -7.49 14.34
N HIS A 75 -5.55 -7.10 15.59
CA HIS A 75 -4.51 -6.20 16.05
C HIS A 75 -3.17 -6.95 15.91
N LEU A 76 -2.69 -7.11 14.70
CA LEU A 76 -1.26 -7.12 14.49
C LEU A 76 -0.84 -5.69 14.81
N ALA A 77 -0.86 -5.37 16.09
CA ALA A 77 -0.32 -4.12 16.59
C ALA A 77 1.11 -4.09 16.10
N VAL A 78 1.43 -3.16 15.20
CA VAL A 78 2.83 -2.91 14.87
C VAL A 78 3.47 -2.51 16.18
N THR A 79 4.26 -3.39 16.75
CA THR A 79 4.88 -3.17 18.06
C THR A 79 6.00 -2.15 17.89
N PRO A 80 6.05 -1.08 18.68
CA PRO A 80 7.18 -0.16 18.66
C PRO A 80 8.50 -0.88 18.86
N GLU A 81 9.50 -0.56 18.05
CA GLU A 81 10.86 -1.10 18.16
C GLU A 81 11.86 0.06 18.22
N GLU A 82 12.78 0.03 19.22
CA GLU A 82 13.86 1.00 19.39
C GLU A 82 14.92 0.84 18.30
N ILE A 83 14.62 1.36 17.11
CA ILE A 83 15.52 1.36 15.96
C ILE A 83 15.97 2.80 15.72
N PRO A 84 17.28 3.10 15.69
CA PRO A 84 17.77 4.44 15.44
C PRO A 84 17.26 5.00 14.10
N LEU A 85 16.75 6.23 14.11
CA LEU A 85 16.28 6.96 12.95
C LEU A 85 17.12 8.23 12.76
N ASP A 86 17.45 8.53 11.50
CA ASP A 86 18.00 9.82 11.09
C ASP A 86 16.84 10.79 10.85
N ILE A 87 16.46 11.54 11.89
CA ILE A 87 15.36 12.52 11.85
C ILE A 87 15.90 13.81 11.26
N VAL A 88 15.37 14.21 10.10
CA VAL A 88 15.77 15.43 9.38
C VAL A 88 14.93 16.62 9.80
N TYR A 89 13.65 16.39 10.08
CA TYR A 89 12.72 17.40 10.56
C TYR A 89 11.61 16.76 11.38
N GLU A 90 11.16 17.43 12.40
CA GLU A 90 10.00 17.01 13.19
C GLU A 90 9.30 18.21 13.82
N ASP A 91 7.96 18.19 13.80
CA ASP A 91 7.10 19.13 14.52
C ASP A 91 5.91 18.39 15.18
N ALA A 92 4.84 19.09 15.51
CA ALA A 92 3.64 18.50 16.10
C ALA A 92 2.85 17.63 15.11
N ASP A 93 2.99 17.88 13.81
CA ASP A 93 2.14 17.32 12.76
C ASP A 93 2.83 16.24 11.93
N ILE A 94 4.12 16.41 11.64
CA ILE A 94 4.87 15.53 10.76
C ILE A 94 6.24 15.17 11.33
N VAL A 95 6.78 14.08 10.83
CA VAL A 95 8.19 13.70 10.98
C VAL A 95 8.77 13.35 9.61
N VAL A 96 9.96 13.87 9.31
CA VAL A 96 10.73 13.57 8.10
C VAL A 96 11.98 12.82 8.48
N VAL A 97 12.13 11.63 7.89
CA VAL A 97 13.28 10.76 8.17
C VAL A 97 14.10 10.52 6.91
N ASN A 98 15.40 10.43 7.06
CA ASN A 98 16.29 9.90 6.03
C ASN A 98 16.37 8.38 6.17
N LYS A 99 15.50 7.67 5.43
CA LYS A 99 15.42 6.20 5.52
C LYS A 99 16.71 5.56 5.00
N PRO A 100 17.37 4.69 5.77
CA PRO A 100 18.54 3.99 5.28
C PRO A 100 18.17 2.96 4.20
N ARG A 101 19.13 2.61 3.35
CA ARG A 101 19.02 1.46 2.45
C ARG A 101 18.84 0.17 3.25
N GLY A 102 18.07 -0.78 2.74
CA GLY A 102 17.80 -2.07 3.38
C GLY A 102 16.60 -2.07 4.32
N MET A 103 16.11 -0.90 4.75
CA MET A 103 14.93 -0.78 5.62
C MET A 103 13.64 -0.79 4.80
N VAL A 104 12.70 -1.66 5.18
CA VAL A 104 11.32 -1.70 4.63
C VAL A 104 10.47 -0.65 5.34
N VAL A 105 9.57 0.02 4.62
CA VAL A 105 8.76 1.09 5.20
C VAL A 105 7.70 0.57 6.18
N HIS A 106 7.00 -0.51 5.83
CA HIS A 106 5.93 -1.09 6.65
C HIS A 106 5.94 -2.62 6.55
N PRO A 107 5.34 -3.35 7.50
CA PRO A 107 5.29 -4.80 7.47
C PRO A 107 4.79 -5.35 6.14
N ALA A 108 5.45 -6.37 5.65
CA ALA A 108 5.15 -7.06 4.39
C ALA A 108 5.55 -8.55 4.52
N PRO A 109 5.08 -9.45 3.63
CA PRO A 109 5.52 -10.83 3.63
C PRO A 109 7.05 -10.95 3.63
N GLY A 110 7.60 -11.67 4.62
CA GLY A 110 9.05 -11.81 4.85
C GLY A 110 9.72 -10.67 5.64
N HIS A 111 8.97 -9.62 6.02
CA HIS A 111 9.47 -8.50 6.83
C HIS A 111 8.37 -8.05 7.80
N HIS A 112 8.19 -8.80 8.90
CA HIS A 112 7.14 -8.53 9.90
C HIS A 112 7.59 -7.54 10.97
N THR A 113 8.88 -7.39 11.19
CA THR A 113 9.54 -6.56 12.19
C THR A 113 10.65 -5.73 11.56
N GLY A 114 11.30 -4.83 12.30
CA GLY A 114 12.45 -4.04 11.82
C GLY A 114 12.10 -3.02 10.72
N THR A 115 10.85 -2.60 10.60
CA THR A 115 10.44 -1.65 9.55
C THR A 115 10.44 -0.20 10.06
N LEU A 116 10.42 0.75 9.15
CA LEU A 116 10.36 2.17 9.49
C LEU A 116 9.17 2.50 10.40
N VAL A 117 8.01 1.85 10.18
CA VAL A 117 6.81 2.07 11.01
C VAL A 117 7.04 1.64 12.46
N HIS A 118 7.75 0.52 12.71
CA HIS A 118 8.08 0.09 14.07
C HIS A 118 8.97 1.13 14.78
N ALA A 119 9.97 1.65 14.08
CA ALA A 119 10.86 2.68 14.59
C ALA A 119 10.14 4.02 14.85
N LEU A 120 9.28 4.44 13.91
CA LEU A 120 8.49 5.66 14.06
C LEU A 120 7.51 5.60 15.22
N LEU A 121 6.88 4.44 15.45
CA LEU A 121 5.99 4.24 16.61
C LEU A 121 6.75 4.34 17.93
N ALA A 122 7.97 3.81 18.01
CA ALA A 122 8.81 3.96 19.21
C ALA A 122 9.23 5.41 19.42
N HIS A 123 9.60 6.11 18.34
CA HIS A 123 10.07 7.50 18.41
C HIS A 123 8.96 8.50 18.72
N CYS A 124 7.85 8.46 17.96
CA CYS A 124 6.76 9.45 18.04
C CYS A 124 5.72 9.13 19.12
N GLY A 125 5.62 7.88 19.57
CA GLY A 125 4.56 7.38 20.46
C GLY A 125 3.19 7.31 19.78
N ASN A 126 2.78 8.32 19.04
CA ASN A 126 1.52 8.38 18.31
C ASN A 126 1.76 8.73 16.83
N LEU A 127 1.04 8.06 15.96
CA LEU A 127 0.99 8.32 14.51
C LEU A 127 -0.46 8.25 14.03
N SER A 128 -0.79 8.95 12.94
CA SER A 128 -2.12 8.84 12.32
C SER A 128 -2.46 7.40 11.95
N THR A 129 -3.68 6.98 12.24
CA THR A 129 -4.18 5.63 11.95
C THR A 129 -5.19 5.56 10.80
N ILE A 130 -5.38 6.65 10.03
CA ILE A 130 -6.33 6.71 8.91
C ILE A 130 -6.13 5.54 7.92
N ASN A 131 -4.87 5.17 7.62
CA ASN A 131 -4.56 4.05 6.74
C ASN A 131 -4.57 2.68 7.46
N GLY A 132 -5.18 2.62 8.64
CA GLY A 132 -5.29 1.44 9.49
C GLY A 132 -4.03 1.17 10.31
N VAL A 133 -4.15 0.21 11.22
CA VAL A 133 -3.13 -0.14 12.22
C VAL A 133 -1.81 -0.70 11.66
N TYR A 134 -1.81 -1.07 10.37
CA TYR A 134 -0.62 -1.64 9.71
C TYR A 134 0.33 -0.60 9.12
N ARG A 135 -0.14 0.63 8.92
CA ARG A 135 0.61 1.70 8.24
C ARG A 135 0.41 3.04 8.92
N PRO A 136 0.51 3.12 10.26
CA PRO A 136 0.28 4.37 10.95
C PRO A 136 1.22 5.45 10.43
N GLY A 137 0.65 6.62 10.14
CA GLY A 137 1.38 7.79 9.65
C GLY A 137 1.93 7.73 8.23
N ILE A 138 1.91 6.58 7.57
CA ILE A 138 2.54 6.40 6.25
C ILE A 138 1.63 6.89 5.12
N VAL A 139 2.02 7.94 4.45
CA VAL A 139 1.32 8.55 3.30
C VAL A 139 1.95 8.17 1.95
N HIS A 140 3.23 7.82 1.93
CA HIS A 140 3.95 7.34 0.75
C HIS A 140 5.05 6.35 1.13
N ARG A 141 5.72 5.78 0.14
CA ARG A 141 6.80 4.82 0.38
C ARG A 141 7.88 4.94 -0.68
N ILE A 142 9.08 4.55 -0.29
CA ILE A 142 10.20 4.24 -1.19
C ILE A 142 10.59 2.77 -0.98
N ASP A 143 11.29 2.17 -1.93
CA ASP A 143 11.63 0.76 -1.88
C ASP A 143 12.66 0.44 -0.78
N LYS A 144 12.79 -0.85 -0.44
CA LYS A 144 13.70 -1.34 0.59
C LYS A 144 15.12 -0.81 0.40
N ASP A 145 15.63 -0.92 -0.83
CA ASP A 145 17.00 -0.56 -1.16
C ASP A 145 17.19 0.90 -1.63
N THR A 146 16.11 1.68 -1.65
CA THR A 146 16.16 3.13 -1.85
C THR A 146 16.35 3.82 -0.51
N SER A 147 17.37 4.64 -0.40
CA SER A 147 17.58 5.57 0.73
C SER A 147 17.00 6.93 0.42
N GLY A 148 16.81 7.77 1.45
CA GLY A 148 16.40 9.16 1.30
C GLY A 148 15.16 9.53 2.11
N LEU A 149 14.66 10.74 1.85
CA LEU A 149 13.65 11.38 2.68
C LEU A 149 12.27 10.73 2.54
N LEU A 150 11.64 10.53 3.67
CA LEU A 150 10.26 10.07 3.78
C LEU A 150 9.56 10.88 4.86
N VAL A 151 8.34 11.37 4.56
CA VAL A 151 7.48 12.07 5.50
C VAL A 151 6.42 11.13 6.06
N ALA A 152 6.19 11.21 7.37
CA ALA A 152 5.10 10.51 8.04
C ALA A 152 4.25 11.51 8.84
N ALA A 153 2.95 11.22 8.96
CA ALA A 153 1.99 12.06 9.66
C ALA A 153 1.83 11.61 11.12
N LYS A 154 1.94 12.53 12.06
CA LYS A 154 1.76 12.28 13.50
C LYS A 154 0.29 12.32 13.91
N ASN A 155 -0.56 12.99 13.14
CA ASN A 155 -2.01 13.09 13.38
C ASN A 155 -2.82 12.97 12.07
N ASP A 156 -4.13 12.83 12.20
CA ASP A 156 -5.05 12.57 11.10
C ASP A 156 -5.22 13.79 10.17
N SER A 157 -5.14 15.01 10.69
CA SER A 157 -5.21 16.22 9.87
C SER A 157 -4.02 16.33 8.92
N ALA A 158 -2.81 16.15 9.44
CA ALA A 158 -1.59 16.11 8.65
C ALA A 158 -1.62 14.98 7.62
N HIS A 159 -2.13 13.79 8.00
CA HIS A 159 -2.28 12.66 7.10
C HIS A 159 -3.18 12.99 5.92
N ALA A 160 -4.37 13.53 6.17
CA ALA A 160 -5.31 13.91 5.12
C ALA A 160 -4.72 14.97 4.18
N SER A 161 -4.03 15.98 4.72
CA SER A 161 -3.35 17.01 3.95
C SER A 161 -2.25 16.44 3.06
N LEU A 162 -1.33 15.65 3.61
CA LEU A 162 -0.24 15.03 2.85
C LEU A 162 -0.75 14.07 1.78
N ALA A 163 -1.76 13.23 2.09
CA ALA A 163 -2.36 12.32 1.13
C ALA A 163 -3.01 13.08 -0.03
N SER A 164 -3.67 14.19 0.23
CA SER A 164 -4.25 15.08 -0.80
C SER A 164 -3.16 15.65 -1.71
N GLN A 165 -2.09 16.20 -1.14
CA GLN A 165 -0.97 16.78 -1.88
C GLN A 165 -0.25 15.72 -2.75
N LEU A 166 0.00 14.53 -2.20
CA LEU A 166 0.60 13.42 -2.95
C LEU A 166 -0.30 12.94 -4.10
N SER A 167 -1.61 12.88 -3.87
CA SER A 167 -2.60 12.52 -4.90
C SER A 167 -2.70 13.57 -6.01
N ALA A 168 -2.61 14.84 -5.65
CA ALA A 168 -2.61 15.97 -6.58
C ALA A 168 -1.25 16.18 -7.29
N HIS A 169 -0.23 15.41 -6.92
CA HIS A 169 1.16 15.54 -7.41
C HIS A 169 1.76 16.94 -7.17
N THR A 170 1.37 17.61 -6.09
CA THR A 170 1.92 18.92 -5.70
C THR A 170 3.16 18.80 -4.81
N VAL A 171 3.44 17.61 -4.29
CA VAL A 171 4.69 17.30 -3.60
C VAL A 171 5.76 17.02 -4.65
N GLU A 172 6.77 17.88 -4.74
CA GLU A 172 7.93 17.63 -5.58
C GLU A 172 8.77 16.48 -5.02
N ARG A 173 9.20 15.60 -5.90
CA ARG A 173 10.03 14.44 -5.55
C ARG A 173 11.23 14.41 -6.46
N SER A 174 12.41 14.48 -5.86
CA SER A 174 13.67 14.38 -6.55
C SER A 174 14.43 13.12 -6.14
N TYR A 175 14.96 12.40 -7.12
CA TYR A 175 15.72 11.18 -6.93
C TYR A 175 17.02 11.26 -7.71
N THR A 176 18.08 10.70 -7.15
CA THR A 176 19.30 10.40 -7.90
C THR A 176 19.33 8.90 -8.18
N ALA A 177 19.52 8.51 -9.44
CA ALA A 177 19.49 7.14 -9.89
C ALA A 177 20.65 6.81 -10.80
N ILE A 178 21.22 5.59 -10.67
CA ILE A 178 22.17 5.02 -11.62
C ILE A 178 21.41 4.06 -12.52
N VAL A 179 21.47 4.29 -13.84
CA VAL A 179 20.85 3.44 -14.83
C VAL A 179 21.92 2.71 -15.67
N HIS A 180 21.59 1.53 -16.17
CA HIS A 180 22.43 0.78 -17.09
C HIS A 180 22.52 1.47 -18.45
N GLY A 181 23.69 1.46 -19.05
CA GLY A 181 23.95 2.01 -20.38
C GLY A 181 24.15 3.53 -20.38
N HIS A 182 24.28 4.07 -21.59
CA HIS A 182 24.48 5.49 -21.80
C HIS A 182 23.15 6.14 -22.27
N VAL A 183 22.68 7.10 -21.51
CA VAL A 183 21.55 7.94 -21.92
C VAL A 183 22.04 8.96 -22.96
N ALA A 184 21.45 8.94 -24.15
CA ALA A 184 21.93 9.74 -25.29
C ALA A 184 21.68 11.25 -25.11
N HIS A 185 20.59 11.63 -24.45
CA HIS A 185 20.17 13.02 -24.28
C HIS A 185 20.50 13.51 -22.87
N GLU A 186 21.00 14.74 -22.75
CA GLU A 186 21.37 15.36 -21.47
C GLU A 186 20.15 15.57 -20.54
N ARG A 187 18.94 15.68 -21.10
CA ARG A 187 17.69 15.77 -20.37
C ARG A 187 16.56 15.17 -21.17
N GLY A 188 15.50 14.77 -20.50
CA GLY A 188 14.32 14.24 -21.19
C GLY A 188 13.16 13.94 -20.25
N THR A 189 12.08 13.48 -20.85
CA THR A 189 10.88 13.03 -20.15
C THR A 189 10.51 11.63 -20.62
N VAL A 190 10.29 10.73 -19.69
CA VAL A 190 9.74 9.40 -19.95
C VAL A 190 8.28 9.44 -19.49
N ASP A 191 7.32 9.41 -20.40
CA ASP A 191 5.88 9.25 -20.12
C ASP A 191 5.47 7.86 -20.60
N ALA A 192 5.45 6.90 -19.71
CA ALA A 192 5.17 5.51 -20.03
C ALA A 192 4.47 4.80 -18.86
N PRO A 193 3.42 4.01 -19.14
CA PRO A 193 2.70 3.31 -18.08
C PRO A 193 3.54 2.19 -17.49
N ILE A 194 3.64 2.16 -16.15
CA ILE A 194 4.40 1.18 -15.38
C ILE A 194 3.47 0.17 -14.72
N GLY A 195 3.82 -1.08 -14.78
CA GLY A 195 3.11 -2.19 -14.12
C GLY A 195 4.02 -3.38 -13.87
N ARG A 196 3.46 -4.44 -13.28
CA ARG A 196 4.21 -5.68 -13.03
C ARG A 196 4.66 -6.29 -14.35
N ASN A 197 5.95 -6.65 -14.43
CA ASN A 197 6.50 -7.37 -15.58
C ASN A 197 5.74 -8.70 -15.76
N PRO A 198 5.11 -8.97 -16.92
CA PRO A 198 4.34 -10.20 -17.13
C PRO A 198 5.20 -11.47 -17.07
N ASN A 199 6.50 -11.37 -17.38
CA ASN A 199 7.43 -12.50 -17.41
C ASN A 199 8.18 -12.67 -16.08
N GLN A 200 8.43 -11.58 -15.37
CA GLN A 200 9.16 -11.57 -14.09
C GLN A 200 8.38 -10.74 -13.06
N ARG A 201 7.43 -11.36 -12.39
CA ARG A 201 6.47 -10.66 -11.51
C ARG A 201 7.07 -9.90 -10.32
N GLN A 202 8.33 -10.14 -10.01
CA GLN A 202 9.06 -9.39 -8.98
C GLN A 202 9.52 -8.01 -9.47
N GLU A 203 9.59 -7.81 -10.79
CA GLU A 203 10.02 -6.59 -11.42
C GLU A 203 8.85 -5.71 -11.89
N MET A 204 9.14 -4.43 -12.06
CA MET A 204 8.27 -3.48 -12.74
C MET A 204 8.77 -3.25 -14.16
N ALA A 205 7.85 -3.01 -15.09
CA ALA A 205 8.18 -2.75 -16.48
C ALA A 205 7.20 -1.76 -17.10
N VAL A 206 7.57 -1.20 -18.23
CA VAL A 206 6.63 -0.47 -19.07
C VAL A 206 5.65 -1.47 -19.67
N VAL A 207 4.36 -1.34 -19.33
CA VAL A 207 3.30 -2.26 -19.79
C VAL A 207 2.09 -1.46 -20.27
N ARG A 208 1.62 -1.76 -21.49
CA ARG A 208 0.46 -1.06 -22.08
C ARG A 208 -0.87 -1.48 -21.44
N LYS A 209 -0.96 -2.72 -20.98
CA LYS A 209 -2.18 -3.29 -20.38
C LYS A 209 -2.05 -3.32 -18.87
N ASN A 210 -2.99 -2.70 -18.15
CA ASN A 210 -3.00 -2.61 -16.67
C ASN A 210 -1.81 -1.84 -16.05
N GLY A 211 -1.03 -1.08 -16.84
CA GLY A 211 -0.03 -0.15 -16.36
C GLY A 211 -0.69 1.10 -15.76
N LYS A 212 -0.06 1.68 -14.75
CA LYS A 212 -0.42 3.01 -14.23
C LYS A 212 0.42 4.05 -14.95
N ARG A 213 -0.20 5.17 -15.35
CA ARG A 213 0.53 6.30 -15.92
C ARG A 213 1.66 6.72 -14.98
N ALA A 214 2.84 6.89 -15.53
CA ALA A 214 4.02 7.35 -14.81
C ALA A 214 4.81 8.29 -15.72
N VAL A 215 5.20 9.44 -15.17
CA VAL A 215 6.00 10.45 -15.84
C VAL A 215 7.24 10.69 -15.00
N THR A 216 8.40 10.61 -15.64
CA THR A 216 9.70 10.91 -15.01
C THR A 216 10.45 11.89 -15.90
N HIS A 217 10.79 13.05 -15.36
CA HIS A 217 11.73 13.99 -15.96
C HIS A 217 13.13 13.63 -15.48
N PHE A 218 14.12 13.70 -16.33
CA PHE A 218 15.48 13.42 -15.94
C PHE A 218 16.48 14.43 -16.53
N VAL A 219 17.59 14.59 -15.79
CA VAL A 219 18.79 15.30 -16.24
C VAL A 219 19.97 14.38 -16.02
N VAL A 220 20.84 14.24 -17.03
CA VAL A 220 22.09 13.51 -16.91
C VAL A 220 23.06 14.32 -16.06
N ARG A 221 23.50 13.70 -14.95
CA ARG A 221 24.47 14.28 -14.03
C ARG A 221 25.88 13.88 -14.40
N GLU A 222 26.07 12.59 -14.72
CA GLU A 222 27.39 12.05 -15.07
C GLU A 222 27.27 10.80 -15.95
N LYS A 223 28.17 10.65 -16.92
CA LYS A 223 28.31 9.42 -17.72
C LYS A 223 29.46 8.58 -17.18
N LEU A 224 29.11 7.41 -16.67
CA LEU A 224 30.03 6.44 -16.06
C LEU A 224 30.33 5.30 -17.05
N LYS A 225 31.34 4.46 -16.75
CA LYS A 225 31.64 3.30 -17.58
C LYS A 225 30.49 2.28 -17.57
N GLY A 226 29.68 2.24 -18.63
CA GLY A 226 28.54 1.32 -18.77
C GLY A 226 27.28 1.74 -18.01
N TYR A 227 27.25 2.93 -17.41
CA TYR A 227 26.12 3.45 -16.63
C TYR A 227 25.95 4.96 -16.85
N THR A 228 24.82 5.47 -16.43
CA THR A 228 24.56 6.93 -16.39
C THR A 228 23.96 7.28 -15.02
N LEU A 229 24.49 8.32 -14.38
CA LEU A 229 23.94 8.93 -13.18
C LEU A 229 22.95 10.00 -13.59
N LEU A 230 21.73 9.92 -13.06
CA LEU A 230 20.62 10.82 -13.38
C LEU A 230 20.08 11.49 -12.11
N ASP A 231 19.65 12.73 -12.25
CA ASP A 231 18.68 13.35 -11.35
C ASP A 231 17.30 13.24 -12.03
N CYS A 232 16.29 12.77 -11.26
CA CYS A 232 14.94 12.47 -11.74
C CYS A 232 13.88 13.19 -10.89
#